data_23a84249fc93c41de109aba9eb1b613b
#
_entry.id   23a84249fc93c41de109aba9eb1b613b
#
_cell.length_a   1.000
_cell.length_b   1.000
_cell.length_c   1.000
_cell.angle_alpha   90.00
_cell.angle_beta   90.00
_cell.angle_gamma   90.00
#
_symmetry.space_group_name_H-M   'P 1'
#
loop_
_entity.id
_entity.type
_entity.pdbx_description
1 polymer ?
#
loop_
_entity_poly.entity_id
_entity_poly.type
_entity_poly.pdbx_seq_one_letter_code
_entity_poly.pdbx_strand_id
1 'polypeptide(L)'
;MKGRFKPKNPAKYKGDPTNIIYRSSYELKLFRYLDIHPSVQWWQSEEIVIPYRSPITGRVHRYFPDVTVKRIDGQVILIEVKPKYQTVPPDRSKMATPTGKIKKSYINEVAEWGKNQAKWKAAEEYCADRGWTFTIMTEKELGIK
;
A
#
# COMPACT_ATOMS: atom_id res chain seq x y z
N MET A 1 -7.69 -11.23 -7.60
CA MET A 1 -6.89 -12.41 -7.29
C MET A 1 -6.50 -12.38 -5.82
N LYS A 2 -6.67 -13.47 -5.12
CA LYS A 2 -6.30 -13.58 -3.70
C LYS A 2 -5.76 -14.99 -3.45
N GLY A 3 -4.73 -15.11 -2.64
CA GLY A 3 -4.17 -16.41 -2.30
C GLY A 3 -3.18 -16.35 -1.17
N ARG A 4 -2.64 -17.49 -0.84
CA ARG A 4 -1.63 -17.65 0.20
C ARG A 4 -0.26 -17.76 -0.45
N PHE A 5 0.67 -16.90 -0.06
CA PHE A 5 2.03 -16.93 -0.54
C PHE A 5 2.88 -17.92 0.26
N LYS A 6 3.58 -18.81 -0.42
CA LYS A 6 4.48 -19.76 0.20
C LYS A 6 5.93 -19.34 -0.03
N PRO A 7 6.63 -18.82 1.00
CA PRO A 7 7.99 -18.33 0.83
C PRO A 7 8.98 -19.48 0.63
N LYS A 8 10.01 -19.23 -0.18
CA LYS A 8 11.16 -20.13 -0.31
C LYS A 8 12.14 -19.93 0.84
N ASN A 9 12.15 -18.75 1.43
CA ASN A 9 13.03 -18.38 2.55
C ASN A 9 12.19 -17.92 3.75
N PRO A 10 11.47 -18.84 4.41
CA PRO A 10 10.54 -18.45 5.47
C PRO A 10 11.21 -17.76 6.66
N ALA A 11 12.49 -17.98 6.88
CA ALA A 11 13.23 -17.32 7.95
C ALA A 11 13.35 -15.79 7.76
N LYS A 12 13.20 -15.29 6.53
CA LYS A 12 13.20 -13.85 6.24
C LYS A 12 11.88 -13.18 6.58
N TYR A 13 10.79 -13.95 6.70
CA TYR A 13 9.49 -13.37 6.99
C TYR A 13 9.35 -13.16 8.50
N LYS A 14 9.07 -11.91 8.89
CA LYS A 14 8.87 -11.55 10.29
C LYS A 14 7.38 -11.66 10.63
N GLY A 15 6.98 -12.82 11.08
CA GLY A 15 5.60 -13.17 11.37
C GLY A 15 5.37 -14.65 11.10
N ASP A 16 4.12 -15.04 10.86
CA ASP A 16 3.77 -16.42 10.54
C ASP A 16 3.95 -16.68 9.04
N PRO A 17 5.02 -17.39 8.64
CA PRO A 17 5.29 -17.62 7.21
C PRO A 17 4.28 -18.57 6.54
N THR A 18 3.43 -19.22 7.31
CA THR A 18 2.38 -20.10 6.79
C THR A 18 1.08 -19.35 6.49
N ASN A 19 0.99 -18.08 6.85
CA ASN A 19 -0.22 -17.28 6.70
C ASN A 19 0.06 -15.91 6.07
N ILE A 20 0.72 -15.91 4.92
CA ILE A 20 0.99 -14.69 4.16
C ILE A 20 -0.02 -14.61 3.02
N ILE A 21 -0.89 -13.60 3.07
CA ILE A 21 -1.99 -13.45 2.11
C ILE A 21 -1.66 -12.34 1.12
N TYR A 22 -1.69 -12.64 -0.17
CA TYR A 22 -1.68 -11.61 -1.21
C TYR A 22 -3.11 -11.40 -1.73
N ARG A 23 -3.46 -10.14 -2.01
CA ARG A 23 -4.79 -9.75 -2.49
C ARG A 23 -4.78 -9.26 -3.93
N SER A 24 -3.58 -9.17 -4.53
CA SER A 24 -3.42 -8.74 -5.91
C SER A 24 -2.18 -9.38 -6.51
N SER A 25 -2.11 -9.37 -7.85
CA SER A 25 -0.91 -9.81 -8.56
C SER A 25 0.29 -8.91 -8.28
N TYR A 26 0.05 -7.62 -7.99
CA TYR A 26 1.09 -6.67 -7.61
C TYR A 26 1.74 -7.08 -6.30
N GLU A 27 0.93 -7.39 -5.29
CA GLU A 27 1.44 -7.85 -3.99
C GLU A 27 2.22 -9.16 -4.14
N LEU A 28 1.68 -10.11 -4.92
CA LEU A 28 2.37 -11.39 -5.15
C LEU A 28 3.76 -11.18 -5.76
N LYS A 29 3.86 -10.27 -6.73
CA LYS A 29 5.15 -9.97 -7.37
C LYS A 29 6.13 -9.35 -6.37
N LEU A 30 5.66 -8.43 -5.54
CA LEU A 30 6.49 -7.83 -4.49
C LEU A 30 6.95 -8.88 -3.47
N PHE A 31 6.06 -9.76 -3.03
CA PHE A 31 6.40 -10.80 -2.05
C PHE A 31 7.49 -11.74 -2.59
N ARG A 32 7.40 -12.12 -3.87
CA ARG A 32 8.43 -12.95 -4.52
C ARG A 32 9.79 -12.26 -4.52
N TYR A 33 9.80 -10.98 -4.82
CA TYR A 33 11.04 -10.18 -4.79
C TYR A 33 11.63 -10.13 -3.38
N LEU A 34 10.81 -9.82 -2.37
CA LEU A 34 11.27 -9.68 -1.00
C LEU A 34 11.78 -11.00 -0.43
N ASP A 35 11.18 -12.11 -0.84
CA ASP A 35 11.55 -13.45 -0.39
C ASP A 35 12.96 -13.84 -0.85
N ILE A 36 13.35 -13.48 -2.07
CA ILE A 36 14.59 -13.95 -2.69
C ILE A 36 15.70 -12.91 -2.78
N HIS A 37 15.40 -11.62 -2.65
CA HIS A 37 16.42 -10.59 -2.87
C HIS A 37 17.42 -10.53 -1.73
N PRO A 38 18.75 -10.59 -2.01
CA PRO A 38 19.77 -10.64 -0.95
C PRO A 38 19.89 -9.36 -0.12
N SER A 39 19.42 -8.20 -0.63
CA SER A 39 19.44 -6.95 0.13
C SER A 39 18.35 -6.88 1.21
N VAL A 40 17.39 -7.80 1.22
CA VAL A 40 16.30 -7.85 2.19
C VAL A 40 16.71 -8.71 3.37
N GLN A 41 16.76 -8.10 4.56
CA GLN A 41 17.04 -8.81 5.80
C GLN A 41 15.81 -9.55 6.30
N TRP A 42 14.68 -8.82 6.41
CA TRP A 42 13.37 -9.39 6.74
C TRP A 42 12.26 -8.52 6.14
N TRP A 43 11.08 -9.12 6.04
CA TRP A 43 9.89 -8.41 5.57
C TRP A 43 8.65 -8.97 6.27
N GLN A 44 7.57 -8.20 6.26
CA GLN A 44 6.27 -8.62 6.80
C GLN A 44 5.14 -7.95 6.03
N SER A 45 3.97 -8.60 6.02
CA SER A 45 2.77 -8.11 5.34
C SER A 45 1.71 -7.75 6.38
N GLU A 46 1.20 -6.51 6.30
CA GLU A 46 0.04 -6.04 7.08
C GLU A 46 0.14 -6.18 8.60
N GLU A 47 1.35 -6.18 9.15
CA GLU A 47 1.56 -6.33 10.60
C GLU A 47 1.53 -4.98 11.34
N ILE A 48 1.80 -3.88 10.65
CA ILE A 48 1.83 -2.54 11.25
C ILE A 48 0.46 -1.89 11.11
N VAL A 49 0.01 -1.26 12.19
CA VAL A 49 -1.26 -0.54 12.24
C VAL A 49 -0.97 0.93 12.47
N ILE A 50 -1.47 1.80 11.57
CA ILE A 50 -1.30 3.24 11.68
C ILE A 50 -2.68 3.87 11.83
N PRO A 51 -2.95 4.58 12.95
CA PRO A 51 -4.20 5.32 13.07
C PRO A 51 -4.20 6.54 12.15
N TYR A 52 -5.32 6.80 11.52
CA TYR A 52 -5.51 8.00 10.71
C TYR A 52 -6.95 8.50 10.87
N ARG A 53 -7.17 9.81 10.69
CA ARG A 53 -8.51 10.37 10.73
C ARG A 53 -9.10 10.37 9.32
N SER A 54 -10.20 9.65 9.15
CA SER A 54 -10.89 9.58 7.85
C SER A 54 -11.58 10.91 7.54
N PRO A 55 -11.33 11.49 6.35
CA PRO A 55 -12.06 12.69 5.93
C PRO A 55 -13.52 12.40 5.57
N ILE A 56 -13.88 11.14 5.41
CA ILE A 56 -15.26 10.73 5.09
C ILE A 56 -16.10 10.65 6.35
N THR A 57 -15.60 10.01 7.42
CA THR A 57 -16.33 9.78 8.66
C THR A 57 -16.00 10.77 9.78
N GLY A 58 -14.85 11.46 9.67
CA GLY A 58 -14.31 12.32 10.73
C GLY A 58 -13.78 11.54 11.93
N ARG A 59 -13.76 10.22 11.87
CA ARG A 59 -13.31 9.33 12.94
C ARG A 59 -11.92 8.78 12.68
N VAL A 60 -11.27 8.30 13.74
CA VAL A 60 -9.99 7.60 13.62
C VAL A 60 -10.24 6.17 13.19
N HIS A 61 -9.56 5.76 12.13
CA HIS A 61 -9.60 4.40 11.59
C HIS A 61 -8.20 3.79 11.62
N ARG A 62 -8.11 2.48 11.41
CA ARG A 62 -6.84 1.77 11.34
C ARG A 62 -6.43 1.58 9.89
N TYR A 63 -5.19 1.95 9.59
CA TYR A 63 -4.58 1.74 8.28
C TYR A 63 -3.50 0.66 8.41
N PHE A 64 -3.57 -0.35 7.56
CA PHE A 64 -2.60 -1.45 7.50
C PHE A 64 -1.82 -1.31 6.19
N PRO A 65 -0.61 -0.70 6.21
CA PRO A 65 0.24 -0.68 5.02
C PRO A 65 0.55 -2.09 4.54
N ASP A 66 0.74 -2.27 3.24
CA ASP A 66 0.86 -3.60 2.65
C ASP A 66 2.08 -4.36 3.13
N VAL A 67 3.25 -3.71 3.19
CA VAL A 67 4.50 -4.38 3.52
C VAL A 67 5.41 -3.47 4.33
N THR A 68 6.16 -4.09 5.28
CA THR A 68 7.32 -3.48 5.93
C THR A 68 8.53 -4.32 5.57
N VAL A 69 9.62 -3.69 5.15
CA VAL A 69 10.86 -4.38 4.81
C VAL A 69 12.04 -3.73 5.50
N LYS A 70 12.94 -4.57 6.06
CA LYS A 70 14.23 -4.11 6.56
C LYS A 70 15.33 -4.61 5.63
N ARG A 71 16.15 -3.69 5.17
CA ARG A 71 17.29 -3.98 4.30
C ARG A 71 18.51 -4.36 5.15
N ILE A 72 19.46 -5.02 4.54
CA ILE A 72 20.73 -5.40 5.21
C ILE A 72 21.56 -4.18 5.65
N ASP A 73 21.35 -3.01 5.01
CA ASP A 73 22.00 -1.75 5.41
C ASP A 73 21.32 -1.09 6.63
N GLY A 74 20.27 -1.70 7.16
CA GLY A 74 19.54 -1.20 8.32
C GLY A 74 18.35 -0.31 7.98
N GLN A 75 18.17 0.09 6.73
CA GLN A 75 17.03 0.92 6.33
C GLN A 75 15.73 0.14 6.42
N VAL A 76 14.69 0.76 7.01
CA VAL A 76 13.34 0.20 7.08
C VAL A 76 12.43 1.00 6.15
N ILE A 77 11.69 0.31 5.30
CA ILE A 77 10.79 0.91 4.31
C ILE A 77 9.40 0.35 4.50
N LEU A 78 8.42 1.24 4.60
CA LEU A 78 7.00 0.91 4.63
C LEU A 78 6.46 1.10 3.21
N ILE A 79 5.83 0.06 2.65
CA ILE A 79 5.42 0.04 1.25
C ILE A 79 3.91 -0.11 1.13
N GLU A 80 3.30 0.77 0.35
CA GLU A 80 1.92 0.65 -0.13
C GLU A 80 1.96 0.30 -1.61
N VAL A 81 1.21 -0.72 -2.01
CA VAL A 81 1.11 -1.13 -3.42
C VAL A 81 -0.20 -0.61 -3.98
N LYS A 82 -0.12 0.20 -5.05
CA LYS A 82 -1.29 0.80 -5.69
C LYS A 82 -1.09 0.90 -7.20
N PRO A 83 -2.14 0.68 -8.01
CA PRO A 83 -2.08 1.03 -9.43
C PRO A 83 -1.84 2.54 -9.58
N LYS A 84 -1.07 2.93 -10.59
CA LYS A 84 -0.71 4.33 -10.79
C LYS A 84 -1.91 5.26 -10.89
N TYR A 85 -2.99 4.82 -11.53
CA TYR A 85 -4.17 5.66 -11.68
C TYR A 85 -4.80 6.07 -10.32
N GLN A 86 -4.55 5.29 -9.26
CA GLN A 86 -5.02 5.62 -7.91
C GLN A 86 -4.06 6.54 -7.14
N THR A 87 -2.90 6.84 -7.71
CA THR A 87 -1.91 7.73 -7.11
C THR A 87 -1.99 9.16 -7.64
N VAL A 88 -2.93 9.43 -8.54
CA VAL A 88 -3.18 10.74 -9.13
C VAL A 88 -4.61 11.18 -8.82
N PRO A 89 -4.88 12.51 -8.81
CA PRO A 89 -6.24 12.99 -8.55
C PRO A 89 -7.24 12.47 -9.57
N PRO A 90 -8.53 12.29 -9.19
CA PRO A 90 -9.57 11.93 -10.14
C PRO A 90 -9.66 12.90 -11.31
N ASP A 91 -9.94 12.38 -12.50
CA ASP A 91 -10.00 13.17 -13.72
C ASP A 91 -11.31 13.98 -13.76
N ARG A 92 -11.20 15.30 -13.67
CA ARG A 92 -12.34 16.22 -13.67
C ARG A 92 -13.14 16.17 -14.96
N SER A 93 -12.54 15.79 -16.09
CA SER A 93 -13.24 15.67 -17.37
C SER A 93 -14.32 14.57 -17.34
N LYS A 94 -14.20 13.64 -16.39
CA LYS A 94 -15.16 12.53 -16.20
C LYS A 94 -16.15 12.80 -15.06
N MET A 95 -16.23 14.03 -14.57
CA MET A 95 -17.02 14.39 -13.40
C MET A 95 -18.53 14.35 -13.67
N ALA A 96 -18.96 14.81 -14.84
CA ALA A 96 -20.37 15.02 -15.11
C ALA A 96 -20.90 14.15 -16.24
N THR A 97 -22.23 13.85 -16.17
CA THR A 97 -22.97 13.25 -17.28
C THR A 97 -23.22 14.31 -18.37
N PRO A 98 -23.66 13.89 -19.60
CA PRO A 98 -24.02 14.87 -20.64
C PRO A 98 -25.09 15.88 -20.22
N THR A 99 -25.92 15.55 -19.22
CA THR A 99 -26.95 16.46 -18.69
C THR A 99 -26.46 17.38 -17.58
N GLY A 100 -25.13 17.32 -17.25
CA GLY A 100 -24.52 18.16 -16.23
C GLY A 100 -24.60 17.61 -14.81
N LYS A 101 -25.17 16.44 -14.62
CA LYS A 101 -25.29 15.80 -13.32
C LYS A 101 -23.96 15.12 -12.95
N ILE A 102 -23.50 15.33 -11.69
CA ILE A 102 -22.25 14.73 -11.22
C ILE A 102 -22.41 13.21 -11.09
N LYS A 103 -21.48 12.46 -11.68
CA LYS A 103 -21.51 11.00 -11.62
C LYS A 103 -21.20 10.49 -10.22
N LYS A 104 -21.99 9.51 -9.77
CA LYS A 104 -21.77 8.85 -8.49
C LYS A 104 -20.39 8.20 -8.42
N SER A 105 -19.92 7.60 -9.52
CA SER A 105 -18.59 7.02 -9.60
C SER A 105 -17.48 8.04 -9.37
N TYR A 106 -17.65 9.27 -9.85
CA TYR A 106 -16.69 10.35 -9.62
C TYR A 106 -16.69 10.76 -8.14
N ILE A 107 -17.85 10.89 -7.52
CA ILE A 107 -17.96 11.21 -6.10
C ILE A 107 -17.24 10.15 -5.26
N ASN A 108 -17.41 8.88 -5.59
CA ASN A 108 -16.73 7.78 -4.91
C ASN A 108 -15.21 7.82 -5.11
N GLU A 109 -14.73 8.15 -6.31
CA GLU A 109 -13.29 8.31 -6.58
C GLU A 109 -12.68 9.44 -5.75
N VAL A 110 -13.38 10.58 -5.66
CA VAL A 110 -12.90 11.72 -4.86
C VAL A 110 -12.82 11.35 -3.39
N ALA A 111 -13.83 10.65 -2.86
CA ALA A 111 -13.85 10.20 -1.47
C ALA A 111 -12.68 9.23 -1.20
N GLU A 112 -12.46 8.26 -2.10
CA GLU A 112 -11.37 7.29 -1.96
C GLU A 112 -10.00 7.97 -2.08
N TRP A 113 -9.86 8.92 -3.00
CA TRP A 113 -8.65 9.74 -3.13
C TRP A 113 -8.32 10.47 -1.82
N GLY A 114 -9.32 11.15 -1.23
CA GLY A 114 -9.14 11.87 0.03
C GLY A 114 -8.75 10.96 1.18
N LYS A 115 -9.39 9.79 1.25
CA LYS A 115 -9.07 8.79 2.27
C LYS A 115 -7.62 8.28 2.12
N ASN A 116 -7.19 7.98 0.89
CA ASN A 116 -5.84 7.52 0.63
C ASN A 116 -4.80 8.60 0.97
N GLN A 117 -5.07 9.87 0.65
CA GLN A 117 -4.18 10.97 1.01
C GLN A 117 -4.00 11.06 2.53
N ALA A 118 -5.08 10.90 3.30
CA ALA A 118 -5.02 10.92 4.76
C ALA A 118 -4.21 9.74 5.30
N LYS A 119 -4.42 8.54 4.75
CA LYS A 119 -3.65 7.35 5.13
C LYS A 119 -2.16 7.52 4.87
N TRP A 120 -1.81 8.01 3.68
CA TRP A 120 -0.40 8.12 3.28
C TRP A 120 0.32 9.22 4.04
N LYS A 121 -0.36 10.31 4.35
CA LYS A 121 0.19 11.35 5.22
C LYS A 121 0.48 10.79 6.62
N ALA A 122 -0.45 10.03 7.18
CA ALA A 122 -0.24 9.38 8.48
C ALA A 122 0.93 8.39 8.42
N ALA A 123 1.08 7.66 7.31
CA ALA A 123 2.20 6.74 7.12
C ALA A 123 3.54 7.48 7.03
N GLU A 124 3.59 8.61 6.33
CA GLU A 124 4.81 9.44 6.25
C GLU A 124 5.23 9.95 7.62
N GLU A 125 4.27 10.44 8.42
CA GLU A 125 4.54 10.91 9.77
C GLU A 125 5.00 9.77 10.68
N TYR A 126 4.35 8.61 10.58
CA TYR A 126 4.72 7.41 11.33
C TYR A 126 6.17 7.00 11.03
N CYS A 127 6.54 7.00 9.75
CA CYS A 127 7.88 6.65 9.32
C CYS A 127 8.91 7.70 9.74
N ALA A 128 8.57 8.98 9.61
CA ALA A 128 9.47 10.08 10.01
C ALA A 128 9.82 9.99 11.50
N ASP A 129 8.85 9.68 12.36
CA ASP A 129 9.08 9.52 13.79
C ASP A 129 10.06 8.39 14.13
N ARG A 130 10.19 7.41 13.23
CA ARG A 130 11.04 6.21 13.43
C ARG A 130 12.31 6.21 12.61
N GLY A 131 12.53 7.24 11.80
CA GLY A 131 13.65 7.25 10.86
C GLY A 131 13.48 6.26 9.72
N TRP A 132 12.25 5.89 9.39
CA TRP A 132 11.89 4.99 8.30
C TRP A 132 11.48 5.79 7.06
N THR A 133 11.35 5.11 5.92
CA THR A 133 10.87 5.68 4.67
C THR A 133 9.53 5.07 4.30
N PHE A 134 8.57 5.90 3.89
CA PHE A 134 7.33 5.44 3.29
C PHE A 134 7.42 5.59 1.78
N THR A 135 7.00 4.56 1.03
CA THR A 135 6.96 4.63 -0.43
C THR A 135 5.73 3.94 -0.97
N ILE A 136 5.24 4.43 -2.11
CA ILE A 136 4.16 3.83 -2.87
C ILE A 136 4.77 3.18 -4.10
N MET A 137 4.50 1.88 -4.29
CA MET A 137 4.94 1.15 -5.47
C MET A 137 3.78 0.93 -6.41
N THR A 138 3.97 1.28 -7.67
CA THR A 138 2.99 1.07 -8.72
C THR A 138 3.48 -0.04 -9.66
N GLU A 139 2.72 -0.32 -10.73
CA GLU A 139 3.13 -1.25 -11.77
C GLU A 139 4.51 -0.91 -12.35
N LYS A 140 4.88 0.37 -12.34
CA LYS A 140 6.16 0.83 -12.87
C LYS A 140 7.33 0.28 -12.04
N GLU A 141 7.29 0.46 -10.73
CA GLU A 141 8.35 0.00 -9.83
C GLU A 141 8.39 -1.52 -9.74
N LEU A 142 7.24 -2.17 -9.91
CA LEU A 142 7.14 -3.63 -9.87
C LEU A 142 7.45 -4.29 -11.21
N GLY A 143 7.67 -3.50 -12.27
CA GLY A 143 7.94 -4.03 -13.61
C GLY A 143 6.75 -4.72 -14.26
N ILE A 144 5.54 -4.29 -13.93
CA ILE A 144 4.30 -4.78 -14.52
C ILE A 144 3.92 -3.85 -15.67
N LYS A 145 3.62 -4.43 -16.83
CA LYS A 145 3.23 -3.65 -18.01
C LYS A 145 1.73 -3.46 -18.11
#